data_bd6351e889118c23df51c1c0366a5595
#
_entry.id   bd6351e889118c23df51c1c0366a5595
#
_cell.length_a   1.000
_cell.length_b   1.000
_cell.length_c   1.000
_cell.angle_alpha   90.00
_cell.angle_beta   90.00
_cell.angle_gamma   90.00
#
_symmetry.space_group_name_H-M   'P 1'
#
loop_
_entity.id
_entity.type
_entity.pdbx_description
1 polymer ?
#
loop_
_entity_poly.entity_id
_entity_poly.type
_entity_poly.pdbx_seq_one_letter_code
_entity_poly.pdbx_strand_id
1 'polypeptide(L)'
;MKQRLGIIRYNLGVLVDKPERPALVWMMLGTVLVSLADTASILLVAPLAQAMTGQWRSGTAGYAAKLLDVNTQGELVAALAGAVIIGFIVKDLLSILVQWWSLKVSSNLRYKSAIEISEYYLRLPYSKPVSYTHLRAHE
;
A
#
# COMPACT_ATOMS: atom_id res chain seq x y z
N MET A 1 24.06 -6.86 -15.77
CA MET A 1 22.96 -6.20 -15.03
C MET A 1 22.03 -5.38 -15.94
N LYS A 2 22.53 -4.60 -16.89
CA LYS A 2 21.70 -3.78 -17.83
C LYS A 2 20.76 -4.58 -18.75
N GLN A 3 21.15 -5.78 -19.22
CA GLN A 3 20.29 -6.62 -20.07
C GLN A 3 19.04 -7.16 -19.35
N ARG A 4 19.15 -7.52 -18.08
CA ARG A 4 17.98 -7.99 -17.29
C ARG A 4 16.96 -6.90 -17.04
N LEU A 5 17.41 -5.65 -16.84
CA LEU A 5 16.52 -4.49 -16.72
C LEU A 5 15.79 -4.17 -18.04
N GLY A 6 16.42 -4.41 -19.20
CA GLY A 6 15.77 -4.24 -20.50
C GLY A 6 14.63 -5.24 -20.74
N ILE A 7 14.83 -6.50 -20.35
CA ILE A 7 13.80 -7.56 -20.47
C ILE A 7 12.64 -7.30 -19.52
N ILE A 8 12.91 -6.83 -18.30
CA ILE A 8 11.85 -6.48 -17.32
C ILE A 8 11.03 -5.29 -17.82
N ARG A 9 11.69 -4.25 -18.38
CA ARG A 9 10.99 -3.08 -18.96
C ARG A 9 10.16 -3.46 -20.19
N TYR A 10 10.65 -4.36 -21.04
CA TYR A 10 9.90 -4.83 -22.19
C TYR A 10 8.68 -5.66 -21.78
N ASN A 11 8.85 -6.61 -20.85
CA ASN A 11 7.75 -7.45 -20.37
C ASN A 11 6.70 -6.66 -19.58
N LEU A 12 7.11 -5.67 -18.76
CA LEU A 12 6.16 -4.75 -18.10
C LEU A 12 5.46 -3.83 -19.11
N GLY A 13 6.14 -3.47 -20.21
CA GLY A 13 5.55 -2.66 -21.27
C GLY A 13 4.48 -3.38 -22.09
N VAL A 14 4.57 -4.71 -22.18
CA VAL A 14 3.62 -5.57 -22.90
C VAL A 14 2.45 -5.99 -22.02
N LEU A 15 2.69 -6.18 -20.72
CA LEU A 15 1.70 -6.65 -19.75
C LEU A 15 0.77 -5.55 -19.21
N VAL A 16 1.18 -4.29 -19.29
CA VAL A 16 0.40 -3.17 -18.76
C VAL A 16 0.08 -2.20 -19.90
N ASP A 17 -1.18 -2.17 -20.28
CA ASP A 17 -1.70 -1.20 -21.26
C ASP A 17 -1.37 0.23 -20.84
N LYS A 18 -1.05 1.08 -21.81
CA LYS A 18 -0.66 2.49 -21.56
C LYS A 18 -1.62 3.27 -20.66
N PRO A 19 -2.96 3.07 -20.70
CA PRO A 19 -3.90 3.79 -19.84
C PRO A 19 -3.85 3.36 -18.36
N GLU A 20 -3.26 2.22 -18.01
CA GLU A 20 -3.26 1.68 -16.65
C GLU A 20 -2.01 2.06 -15.83
N ARG A 21 -0.97 2.55 -16.51
CA ARG A 21 0.27 2.99 -15.86
C ARG A 21 0.08 4.08 -14.81
N PRO A 22 -0.71 5.14 -15.04
CA PRO A 22 -0.93 6.14 -14.01
C PRO A 22 -1.66 5.58 -12.78
N ALA A 23 -2.60 4.66 -12.96
CA ALA A 23 -3.31 4.03 -11.83
C ALA A 23 -2.36 3.23 -10.94
N LEU A 24 -1.40 2.50 -11.52
CA LEU A 24 -0.37 1.77 -10.77
C LEU A 24 0.57 2.72 -10.02
N VAL A 25 0.99 3.83 -10.65
CA VAL A 25 1.85 4.83 -10.00
C VAL A 25 1.12 5.46 -8.80
N TRP A 26 -0.15 5.84 -8.96
CA TRP A 26 -0.95 6.36 -7.86
C TRP A 26 -1.17 5.35 -6.74
N MET A 27 -1.31 4.07 -7.08
CA MET A 27 -1.40 3.00 -6.08
C MET A 27 -0.09 2.87 -5.28
N MET A 28 1.07 2.91 -5.95
CA MET A 28 2.37 2.89 -5.29
C MET A 28 2.58 4.13 -4.39
N LEU A 29 2.21 5.32 -4.86
CA LEU A 29 2.28 6.54 -4.06
C LEU A 29 1.35 6.46 -2.84
N GLY A 30 0.14 5.94 -3.00
CA GLY A 30 -0.80 5.72 -1.92
C GLY A 30 -0.25 4.78 -0.83
N THR A 31 0.35 3.67 -1.21
CA THR A 31 0.97 2.74 -0.24
C THR A 31 2.16 3.35 0.49
N VAL A 32 2.99 4.14 -0.18
CA VAL A 32 4.08 4.89 0.45
C VAL A 32 3.53 5.91 1.45
N LEU A 33 2.48 6.64 1.08
CA LEU A 33 1.84 7.62 1.96
C LEU A 33 1.28 6.96 3.23
N VAL A 34 0.59 5.83 3.10
CA VAL A 34 0.08 5.05 4.25
C VAL A 34 1.24 4.58 5.13
N SER A 35 2.33 4.08 4.56
CA SER A 35 3.51 3.65 5.31
C SER A 35 4.16 4.80 6.10
N LEU A 36 4.23 6.00 5.51
CA LEU A 36 4.71 7.20 6.21
C LEU A 36 3.77 7.60 7.35
N ALA A 37 2.46 7.52 7.14
CA ALA A 37 1.47 7.81 8.17
C ALA A 37 1.53 6.79 9.32
N ASP A 38 1.78 5.52 9.04
CA ASP A 38 2.03 4.48 10.05
C ASP A 38 3.24 4.83 10.93
N THR A 39 4.36 5.18 10.28
CA THR A 39 5.59 5.55 10.99
C THR A 39 5.38 6.81 11.85
N ALA A 40 4.71 7.83 11.32
CA ALA A 40 4.41 9.07 12.04
C ALA A 40 3.51 8.79 13.26
N SER A 41 2.51 7.91 13.14
CA SER A 41 1.62 7.54 14.25
C SER A 41 2.37 6.84 15.38
N ILE A 42 3.31 5.96 15.05
CA ILE A 42 4.17 5.27 16.04
C ILE A 42 5.10 6.28 16.73
N LEU A 43 5.66 7.22 16.00
CA LEU A 43 6.54 8.26 16.57
C LEU A 43 5.82 9.15 17.59
N LEU A 44 4.50 9.36 17.46
CA LEU A 44 3.70 10.10 18.43
C LEU A 44 3.55 9.37 19.78
N VAL A 45 3.71 8.06 19.81
CA VAL A 45 3.63 7.28 21.06
C VAL A 45 4.83 7.54 21.97
N ALA A 46 6.00 7.82 21.41
CA ALA A 46 7.21 8.05 22.19
C ALA A 46 7.11 9.28 23.14
N PRO A 47 6.69 10.48 22.69
CA PRO A 47 6.48 11.61 23.57
C PRO A 47 5.36 11.40 24.60
N LEU A 48 4.31 10.64 24.25
CA LEU A 48 3.25 10.26 25.18
C LEU A 48 3.79 9.40 26.31
N ALA A 49 4.59 8.37 26.00
CA ALA A 49 5.20 7.51 27.00
C ALA A 49 6.15 8.30 27.94
N GLN A 50 6.95 9.22 27.37
CA GLN A 50 7.82 10.10 28.17
C GLN A 50 7.02 11.04 29.09
N ALA A 51 5.93 11.62 28.59
CA ALA A 51 5.06 12.46 29.38
C ALA A 51 4.42 11.70 30.56
N MET A 52 4.02 10.43 30.33
CA MET A 52 3.44 9.57 31.38
C MET A 52 4.46 9.17 32.46
N THR A 53 5.74 9.01 32.11
CA THR A 53 6.81 8.63 33.04
C THR A 53 7.40 9.83 33.83
N GLY A 54 6.80 11.01 33.73
CA GLY A 54 7.25 12.23 34.43
C GLY A 54 8.33 13.03 33.71
N GLN A 55 8.82 12.57 32.57
CA GLN A 55 9.85 13.25 31.78
C GLN A 55 9.27 14.22 30.75
N TRP A 56 8.19 14.92 31.10
CA TRP A 56 7.41 15.75 30.17
C TRP A 56 8.11 17.04 29.73
N ARG A 57 9.16 17.50 30.45
CA ARG A 57 9.96 18.69 30.08
C ARG A 57 11.24 18.36 29.31
N SER A 58 11.57 17.08 29.13
CA SER A 58 12.79 16.64 28.46
C SER A 58 12.51 15.83 27.20
N GLY A 59 13.48 15.71 26.32
CA GLY A 59 13.37 14.90 25.13
C GLY A 59 12.27 15.33 24.17
N THR A 60 11.63 14.36 23.53
CA THR A 60 10.57 14.59 22.53
C THR A 60 9.28 15.13 23.15
N ALA A 61 8.98 14.76 24.41
CA ALA A 61 7.85 15.30 25.16
C ALA A 61 8.02 16.81 25.43
N GLY A 62 9.25 17.26 25.73
CA GLY A 62 9.55 18.69 25.93
C GLY A 62 9.38 19.54 24.68
N TYR A 63 9.69 18.99 23.49
CA TYR A 63 9.39 19.64 22.21
C TYR A 63 7.88 19.74 21.97
N ALA A 64 7.14 18.68 22.26
CA ALA A 64 5.69 18.66 22.12
C ALA A 64 5.03 19.67 23.09
N ALA A 65 5.50 19.75 24.34
CA ALA A 65 5.00 20.71 25.32
C ALA A 65 5.18 22.17 24.87
N LYS A 66 6.34 22.50 24.27
CA LYS A 66 6.60 23.82 23.70
C LYS A 66 5.74 24.15 22.49
N LEU A 67 5.52 23.15 21.63
CA LEU A 67 4.72 23.30 20.39
C LEU A 67 3.24 23.54 20.72
N LEU A 68 2.74 22.84 21.76
CA LEU A 68 1.34 22.91 22.18
C LEU A 68 1.08 24.02 23.22
N ASP A 69 2.12 24.74 23.67
CA ASP A 69 2.09 25.76 24.72
C ASP A 69 1.40 25.31 26.01
N VAL A 70 1.72 24.09 26.43
CA VAL A 70 1.10 23.42 27.57
C VAL A 70 2.01 23.54 28.79
N ASN A 71 1.44 23.94 29.91
CA ASN A 71 2.17 24.25 31.16
C ASN A 71 2.09 23.14 32.22
N THR A 72 1.19 22.18 32.04
CA THR A 72 1.01 21.07 33.00
C THR A 72 1.19 19.70 32.36
N GLN A 73 1.71 18.76 33.13
CA GLN A 73 1.90 17.37 32.67
C GLN A 73 0.57 16.73 32.23
N GLY A 74 -0.51 16.99 32.99
CA GLY A 74 -1.81 16.38 32.70
C GLY A 74 -2.39 16.86 31.37
N GLU A 75 -2.29 18.17 31.08
CA GLU A 75 -2.73 18.74 29.79
C GLU A 75 -1.91 18.18 28.64
N LEU A 76 -0.59 18.03 28.81
CA LEU A 76 0.28 17.46 27.78
C LEU A 76 -0.11 16.01 27.47
N VAL A 77 -0.31 15.20 28.50
CA VAL A 77 -0.72 13.79 28.33
C VAL A 77 -2.08 13.71 27.63
N ALA A 78 -3.05 14.54 28.03
CA ALA A 78 -4.37 14.57 27.40
C ALA A 78 -4.30 15.01 25.92
N ALA A 79 -3.53 16.05 25.63
CA ALA A 79 -3.34 16.55 24.27
C ALA A 79 -2.63 15.52 23.37
N LEU A 80 -1.55 14.89 23.86
CA LEU A 80 -0.83 13.85 23.12
C LEU A 80 -1.68 12.58 22.94
N ALA A 81 -2.43 12.15 23.95
CA ALA A 81 -3.35 11.02 23.83
C ALA A 81 -4.43 11.28 22.76
N GLY A 82 -5.01 12.47 22.78
CA GLY A 82 -5.95 12.91 21.76
C GLY A 82 -5.33 12.93 20.36
N ALA A 83 -4.12 13.47 20.22
CA ALA A 83 -3.39 13.49 18.95
C ALA A 83 -3.08 12.09 18.42
N VAL A 84 -2.68 11.17 19.30
CA VAL A 84 -2.45 9.75 18.95
C VAL A 84 -3.74 9.10 18.46
N ILE A 85 -4.85 9.25 19.18
CA ILE A 85 -6.14 8.67 18.79
C ILE A 85 -6.60 9.20 17.42
N ILE A 86 -6.57 10.52 17.24
CA ILE A 86 -6.94 11.16 15.97
C ILE A 86 -6.00 10.70 14.85
N GLY A 87 -4.70 10.65 15.11
CA GLY A 87 -3.71 10.19 14.15
C GLY A 87 -3.97 8.75 13.66
N PHE A 88 -4.30 7.84 14.57
CA PHE A 88 -4.65 6.46 14.21
C PHE A 88 -5.95 6.39 13.42
N ILE A 89 -6.99 7.13 13.81
CA ILE A 89 -8.26 7.15 13.07
C ILE A 89 -8.05 7.67 11.64
N VAL A 90 -7.34 8.78 11.48
CA VAL A 90 -7.06 9.36 10.15
C VAL A 90 -6.24 8.40 9.29
N LYS A 91 -5.20 7.78 9.88
CA LYS A 91 -4.38 6.78 9.22
C LYS A 91 -5.20 5.57 8.75
N ASP A 92 -6.05 5.03 9.61
CA ASP A 92 -6.86 3.85 9.28
C ASP A 92 -7.87 4.16 8.17
N LEU A 93 -8.52 5.33 8.20
CA LEU A 93 -9.39 5.78 7.11
C LEU A 93 -8.62 5.91 5.79
N LEU A 94 -7.42 6.48 5.81
CA LEU A 94 -6.56 6.60 4.64
C LEU A 94 -6.16 5.22 4.11
N SER A 95 -5.80 4.29 4.98
CA SER A 95 -5.45 2.91 4.64
C SER A 95 -6.61 2.19 3.95
N ILE A 96 -7.82 2.31 4.48
CA ILE A 96 -9.03 1.72 3.89
C ILE A 96 -9.28 2.29 2.49
N LEU A 97 -9.16 3.61 2.30
CA LEU A 97 -9.33 4.28 1.02
C LEU A 97 -8.33 3.75 -0.03
N VAL A 98 -7.05 3.67 0.34
CA VAL A 98 -5.99 3.18 -0.56
C VAL A 98 -6.21 1.70 -0.89
N GLN A 99 -6.59 0.87 0.08
CA GLN A 99 -6.89 -0.55 -0.15
C GLN A 99 -8.10 -0.74 -1.07
N TRP A 100 -9.18 0.01 -0.84
CA TRP A 100 -10.37 -0.06 -1.69
C TRP A 100 -10.05 0.30 -3.14
N TRP A 101 -9.28 1.37 -3.33
CA TRP A 101 -8.85 1.78 -4.67
C TRP A 101 -7.92 0.75 -5.32
N SER A 102 -6.98 0.19 -4.57
CA SER A 102 -6.07 -0.87 -5.01
C SER A 102 -6.83 -2.12 -5.48
N LEU A 103 -7.85 -2.53 -4.73
CA LEU A 103 -8.72 -3.65 -5.11
C LEU A 103 -9.47 -3.38 -6.40
N LYS A 104 -10.00 -2.16 -6.58
CA LYS A 104 -10.71 -1.76 -7.80
C LYS A 104 -9.80 -1.81 -9.04
N VAL A 105 -8.58 -1.28 -8.93
CA VAL A 105 -7.58 -1.31 -10.02
C VAL A 105 -7.18 -2.76 -10.33
N SER A 106 -6.86 -3.56 -9.31
CA SER A 106 -6.46 -4.95 -9.48
C SER A 106 -7.57 -5.82 -10.07
N SER A 107 -8.83 -5.59 -9.70
CA SER A 107 -9.98 -6.31 -10.24
C SER A 107 -10.17 -6.03 -11.73
N ASN A 108 -10.05 -4.77 -12.16
CA ASN A 108 -10.15 -4.40 -13.57
C ASN A 108 -9.04 -5.04 -14.42
N LEU A 109 -7.81 -5.09 -13.90
CA LEU A 109 -6.69 -5.73 -14.57
C LEU A 109 -6.92 -7.22 -14.77
N ARG A 110 -7.36 -7.93 -13.71
CA ARG A 110 -7.67 -9.37 -13.78
C ARG A 110 -8.77 -9.68 -14.77
N TYR A 111 -9.82 -8.86 -14.80
CA TYR A 111 -10.96 -9.04 -15.70
C TYR A 111 -10.53 -8.92 -17.17
N LYS A 112 -9.74 -7.90 -17.52
CA LYS A 112 -9.22 -7.74 -18.89
C LYS A 112 -8.33 -8.90 -19.31
N SER A 113 -7.37 -9.29 -18.46
CA SER A 113 -6.48 -10.42 -18.77
C SER A 113 -7.24 -11.73 -18.94
N ALA A 114 -8.29 -11.97 -18.16
CA ALA A 114 -9.14 -13.16 -18.31
C ALA A 114 -9.88 -13.17 -19.64
N ILE A 115 -10.41 -12.03 -20.10
CA ILE A 115 -11.08 -11.90 -21.40
C ILE A 115 -10.09 -12.16 -22.55
N GLU A 116 -8.92 -11.53 -22.54
CA GLU A 116 -7.90 -11.69 -23.59
C GLU A 116 -7.45 -13.15 -23.73
N ILE A 117 -7.20 -13.82 -22.60
CA ILE A 117 -6.84 -15.24 -22.59
C ILE A 117 -7.99 -16.09 -23.13
N SER A 118 -9.22 -15.82 -22.72
CA SER A 118 -10.40 -16.56 -23.17
C SER A 118 -10.62 -16.36 -24.67
N GLU A 119 -10.50 -15.14 -25.17
CA GLU A 119 -10.62 -14.83 -26.59
C GLU A 119 -9.50 -15.49 -27.42
N TYR A 120 -8.28 -15.53 -26.90
CA TYR A 120 -7.17 -16.24 -27.53
C TYR A 120 -7.45 -17.74 -27.67
N TYR A 121 -7.97 -18.39 -26.61
CA TYR A 121 -8.33 -19.80 -26.64
C TYR A 121 -9.49 -20.09 -27.60
N LEU A 122 -10.47 -19.22 -27.68
CA LEU A 122 -11.62 -19.37 -28.61
C LEU A 122 -11.20 -19.20 -30.08
N ARG A 123 -10.15 -18.43 -30.36
CA ARG A 123 -9.62 -18.23 -31.71
C ARG A 123 -8.63 -19.31 -32.16
N LEU A 124 -8.14 -20.15 -31.25
CA LEU A 124 -7.27 -21.27 -31.60
C LEU A 124 -8.08 -22.31 -32.36
N PRO A 125 -7.64 -22.75 -33.58
CA PRO A 125 -8.31 -23.85 -34.30
C PRO A 125 -8.27 -25.11 -33.45
N TYR A 126 -9.41 -25.76 -33.32
CA TYR A 126 -9.68 -26.95 -32.51
C TYR A 126 -8.71 -28.13 -32.74
N SER A 127 -7.89 -28.12 -33.78
CA SER A 127 -6.95 -29.17 -34.12
C SER A 127 -5.72 -29.30 -33.20
N LYS A 128 -5.46 -28.33 -32.32
CA LYS A 128 -4.26 -28.35 -31.44
C LYS A 128 -4.45 -28.94 -30.03
N PRO A 129 -5.61 -28.96 -29.39
CA PRO A 129 -5.75 -29.54 -28.04
C PRO A 129 -5.67 -31.06 -27.97
N VAL A 130 -5.94 -31.76 -29.06
CA VAL A 130 -6.04 -33.26 -29.08
C VAL A 130 -4.68 -33.94 -28.98
N SER A 131 -3.57 -33.25 -29.27
CA SER A 131 -2.24 -33.85 -29.26
C SER A 131 -1.66 -34.10 -27.86
N TYR A 132 -2.19 -33.42 -26.81
CA TYR A 132 -1.65 -33.58 -25.45
C TYR A 132 -2.33 -34.68 -24.62
N THR A 133 -3.51 -35.13 -25.01
CA THR A 133 -4.24 -36.19 -24.28
C THR A 133 -3.74 -37.60 -24.57
N HIS A 134 -3.07 -37.85 -25.71
CA HIS A 134 -2.54 -39.14 -26.04
C HIS A 134 -1.21 -39.51 -25.35
N LEU A 135 -0.48 -38.55 -24.83
CA LEU A 135 0.81 -38.79 -24.14
C LEU A 135 0.65 -39.28 -22.69
N ARG A 136 -0.55 -39.21 -22.12
CA ARG A 136 -0.81 -39.61 -20.71
C ARG A 136 -1.42 -41.00 -20.54
N ALA A 137 -1.66 -41.71 -21.64
CA ALA A 137 -2.29 -43.03 -21.60
C ALA A 137 -1.30 -44.21 -21.71
N HIS A 138 0.02 -43.96 -21.66
CA HIS A 138 1.07 -44.98 -21.78
C HIS A 138 2.06 -45.00 -20.60
N GLU A 139 1.68 -44.52 -19.40
CA GLU A 139 2.40 -44.81 -18.17
C GLU A 139 1.58 -45.67 -17.23
#